data_98fd3ceeefae8d7669bf97b989849c50
#
_entry.id   98fd3ceeefae8d7669bf97b989849c50
#
_cell.length_a   1.000
_cell.length_b   1.000
_cell.length_c   1.000
_cell.angle_alpha   90.00
_cell.angle_beta   90.00
_cell.angle_gamma   90.00
#
_symmetry.space_group_name_H-M   'P 1'
#
loop_
_entity.id
_entity.type
_entity.pdbx_description
1 polymer ?
#
loop_
_entity_poly.entity_id
_entity_poly.type
_entity_poly.pdbx_seq_one_letter_code
_entity_poly.pdbx_strand_id
1 'polypeptide(L)'
;SGLKTAVRRHVETLGGQPSAADVADLAAAFHTAVGDSLVDRVARAMALFREAHAGGRTLVVAGGVAANKVLRARLGDLCAARGFTFVAPPLALCTDNAAMIAWAGLSGSGPAWWTAWTSPPAPAGPWTPVPRPPRSRA
;
A
#
# COMPACT_ATOMS: atom_id res chain seq x y z
N SER A 1 0.31 -13.97 -5.61
CA SER A 1 -0.72 -13.00 -5.91
C SER A 1 -1.27 -13.22 -7.32
N GLY A 2 -2.61 -13.23 -7.46
CA GLY A 2 -3.30 -13.60 -8.69
C GLY A 2 -2.91 -12.78 -9.92
N LEU A 3 -2.71 -11.46 -9.76
CA LEU A 3 -2.36 -10.56 -10.87
C LEU A 3 -1.02 -10.89 -11.52
N LYS A 4 0.03 -11.14 -10.76
CA LYS A 4 1.33 -11.55 -11.33
C LYS A 4 1.23 -12.86 -12.08
N THR A 5 0.51 -13.82 -11.53
CA THR A 5 0.28 -15.12 -12.17
C THR A 5 -0.55 -14.99 -13.45
N ALA A 6 -1.54 -14.10 -13.48
CA ALA A 6 -2.35 -13.84 -14.67
C ALA A 6 -1.48 -13.27 -15.81
N VAL A 7 -0.63 -12.29 -15.53
CA VAL A 7 0.31 -11.75 -16.52
C VAL A 7 1.24 -12.86 -17.06
N ARG A 8 1.83 -13.66 -16.16
CA ARG A 8 2.71 -14.75 -16.59
C ARG A 8 2.00 -15.73 -17.52
N ARG A 9 0.80 -16.16 -17.16
CA ARG A 9 0.01 -17.08 -17.99
C ARG A 9 -0.33 -16.46 -19.35
N HIS A 10 -0.66 -15.17 -19.38
CA HIS A 10 -0.94 -14.48 -20.63
C HIS A 10 0.30 -14.43 -21.53
N VAL A 11 1.47 -14.12 -20.99
CA VAL A 11 2.73 -14.17 -21.74
C VAL A 11 3.01 -15.59 -22.29
N GLU A 12 2.76 -16.62 -21.49
CA GLU A 12 2.89 -18.02 -21.91
C GLU A 12 1.96 -18.37 -23.10
N THR A 13 0.76 -17.76 -23.18
CA THR A 13 -0.20 -17.97 -24.30
C THR A 13 0.22 -17.28 -25.61
N LEU A 14 1.11 -16.32 -25.58
CA LEU A 14 1.60 -15.64 -26.79
C LEU A 14 2.55 -16.52 -27.63
N GLY A 15 2.98 -17.67 -27.10
CA GLY A 15 3.72 -18.69 -27.85
C GLY A 15 5.15 -18.32 -28.28
N GLY A 16 5.72 -17.23 -27.76
CA GLY A 16 7.04 -16.76 -28.12
C GLY A 16 7.50 -15.61 -27.23
N GLN A 17 8.55 -14.90 -27.67
CA GLN A 17 8.93 -13.66 -27.00
C GLN A 17 7.91 -12.54 -27.33
N PRO A 18 7.32 -11.87 -26.31
CA PRO A 18 6.40 -10.77 -26.54
C PRO A 18 7.06 -9.64 -27.34
N SER A 19 6.34 -9.04 -28.27
CA SER A 19 6.76 -7.82 -28.94
C SER A 19 6.80 -6.64 -27.98
N ALA A 20 7.46 -5.55 -28.37
CA ALA A 20 7.46 -4.31 -27.58
C ALA A 20 6.03 -3.75 -27.37
N ALA A 21 5.14 -3.93 -28.34
CA ALA A 21 3.74 -3.55 -28.24
C ALA A 21 3.00 -4.41 -27.21
N ASP A 22 3.15 -5.74 -27.28
CA ASP A 22 2.55 -6.65 -26.31
C ASP A 22 2.99 -6.33 -24.87
N VAL A 23 4.27 -6.02 -24.69
CA VAL A 23 4.81 -5.63 -23.36
C VAL A 23 4.17 -4.33 -22.87
N ALA A 24 4.02 -3.33 -23.74
CA ALA A 24 3.40 -2.06 -23.39
C ALA A 24 1.92 -2.22 -23.02
N ASP A 25 1.17 -3.00 -23.80
CA ASP A 25 -0.25 -3.27 -23.56
C ASP A 25 -0.48 -4.08 -22.27
N LEU A 26 0.34 -5.11 -22.04
CA LEU A 26 0.32 -5.89 -20.80
C LEU A 26 0.66 -5.03 -19.58
N ALA A 27 1.65 -4.16 -19.69
CA ALA A 27 2.02 -3.25 -18.60
C ALA A 27 0.87 -2.27 -18.28
N ALA A 28 0.23 -1.70 -19.30
CA ALA A 28 -0.91 -0.80 -19.16
C ALA A 28 -2.11 -1.53 -18.52
N ALA A 29 -2.46 -2.72 -19.02
CA ALA A 29 -3.54 -3.54 -18.48
C ALA A 29 -3.27 -3.95 -17.02
N PHE A 30 -2.04 -4.37 -16.70
CA PHE A 30 -1.64 -4.70 -15.34
C PHE A 30 -1.74 -3.50 -14.41
N HIS A 31 -1.26 -2.34 -14.85
CA HIS A 31 -1.32 -1.11 -14.07
C HIS A 31 -2.76 -0.67 -13.78
N THR A 32 -3.64 -0.80 -14.77
CA THR A 32 -5.07 -0.54 -14.63
C THR A 32 -5.70 -1.48 -13.61
N ALA A 33 -5.48 -2.78 -13.73
CA ALA A 33 -6.03 -3.79 -12.83
C ALA A 33 -5.55 -3.62 -11.37
N VAL A 34 -4.28 -3.24 -11.17
CA VAL A 34 -3.75 -2.89 -9.83
C VAL A 34 -4.48 -1.67 -9.28
N GLY A 35 -4.64 -0.63 -10.10
CA GLY A 35 -5.33 0.59 -9.71
C GLY A 35 -6.78 0.35 -9.33
N ASP A 36 -7.52 -0.43 -10.13
CA ASP A 36 -8.92 -0.79 -9.85
C ASP A 36 -9.06 -1.57 -8.55
N SER A 37 -8.21 -2.57 -8.35
CA SER A 37 -8.19 -3.35 -7.11
C SER A 37 -7.89 -2.49 -5.90
N LEU A 38 -6.95 -1.54 -6.01
CA LEU A 38 -6.58 -0.64 -4.92
C LEU A 38 -7.72 0.31 -4.58
N VAL A 39 -8.33 0.94 -5.61
CA VAL A 39 -9.46 1.87 -5.44
C VAL A 39 -10.65 1.15 -4.79
N ASP A 40 -11.01 -0.06 -5.25
CA ASP A 40 -12.11 -0.84 -4.64
C ASP A 40 -11.84 -1.14 -3.16
N ARG A 41 -10.63 -1.60 -2.83
CA ARG A 41 -10.28 -1.94 -1.44
C ARG A 41 -10.26 -0.71 -0.53
N VAL A 42 -9.70 0.39 -1.01
CA VAL A 42 -9.66 1.65 -0.25
C VAL A 42 -11.08 2.21 -0.08
N ALA A 43 -11.92 2.17 -1.11
CA ALA A 43 -13.31 2.61 -1.02
C ALA A 43 -14.10 1.84 0.05
N ARG A 44 -13.91 0.51 0.13
CA ARG A 44 -14.52 -0.32 1.18
C ARG A 44 -13.97 0.00 2.57
N ALA A 45 -12.66 0.18 2.68
CA ALA A 45 -12.03 0.57 3.94
C ALA A 45 -12.54 1.94 4.44
N MET A 46 -12.71 2.92 3.53
CA MET A 46 -13.30 4.22 3.86
C MET A 46 -14.74 4.09 4.39
N ALA A 47 -15.55 3.21 3.81
CA ALA A 47 -16.91 2.98 4.27
C ALA A 47 -16.92 2.43 5.70
N LEU A 48 -16.15 1.36 5.95
CA LEU A 48 -16.01 0.77 7.29
C LEU A 48 -15.44 1.75 8.32
N PHE A 49 -14.46 2.56 7.90
CA PHE A 49 -13.86 3.56 8.77
C PHE A 49 -14.87 4.64 9.21
N ARG A 50 -15.74 5.06 8.30
CA ARG A 50 -16.79 6.06 8.60
C ARG A 50 -17.83 5.52 9.57
N GLU A 51 -18.16 4.24 9.52
CA GLU A 51 -19.07 3.59 10.47
C GLU A 51 -18.48 3.58 11.89
N ALA A 52 -17.18 3.32 11.99
CA ALA A 52 -16.48 3.27 13.28
C ALA A 52 -16.05 4.65 13.82
N HIS A 53 -15.81 5.62 12.93
CA HIS A 53 -15.20 6.91 13.27
C HIS A 53 -15.91 8.07 12.55
N ALA A 54 -16.99 8.58 13.15
CA ALA A 54 -17.85 9.61 12.55
C ALA A 54 -17.13 10.92 12.15
N GLY A 55 -16.05 11.29 12.83
CA GLY A 55 -15.25 12.50 12.56
C GLY A 55 -14.01 12.30 11.68
N GLY A 56 -13.58 11.06 11.46
CA GLY A 56 -12.36 10.77 10.72
C GLY A 56 -12.57 10.78 9.21
N ARG A 57 -11.83 11.62 8.47
CA ARG A 57 -11.97 11.74 6.99
C ARG A 57 -10.61 11.97 6.31
N THR A 58 -9.57 11.30 6.76
CA THR A 58 -8.24 11.45 6.16
C THR A 58 -7.72 10.09 5.69
N LEU A 59 -7.31 10.03 4.43
CA LEU A 59 -6.55 8.92 3.85
C LEU A 59 -5.09 9.33 3.74
N VAL A 60 -4.21 8.61 4.40
CA VAL A 60 -2.76 8.79 4.29
C VAL A 60 -2.19 7.69 3.42
N VAL A 61 -1.43 8.04 2.39
CA VAL A 61 -0.76 7.09 1.49
C VAL A 61 0.72 7.43 1.42
N ALA A 62 1.58 6.46 1.70
CA ALA A 62 3.03 6.63 1.70
C ALA A 62 3.73 5.48 0.95
N GLY A 63 5.05 5.54 0.85
CA GLY A 63 5.87 4.52 0.20
C GLY A 63 5.68 4.46 -1.32
N GLY A 64 6.06 3.34 -1.93
CA GLY A 64 6.09 3.15 -3.39
C GLY A 64 4.75 3.37 -4.09
N VAL A 65 3.62 3.10 -3.43
CA VAL A 65 2.28 3.38 -3.98
C VAL A 65 2.07 4.89 -4.15
N ALA A 66 2.49 5.69 -3.16
CA ALA A 66 2.41 7.14 -3.23
C ALA A 66 3.42 7.76 -4.21
N ALA A 67 4.50 7.06 -4.56
CA ALA A 67 5.44 7.46 -5.59
C ALA A 67 4.86 7.31 -7.01
N ASN A 68 3.92 6.38 -7.22
CA ASN A 68 3.26 6.19 -8.50
C ASN A 68 2.22 7.29 -8.74
N LYS A 69 2.50 8.17 -9.69
CA LYS A 69 1.67 9.35 -9.98
C LYS A 69 0.24 8.99 -10.38
N VAL A 70 0.04 7.91 -11.13
CA VAL A 70 -1.30 7.48 -11.60
C VAL A 70 -2.12 6.92 -10.44
N LEU A 71 -1.53 6.05 -9.62
CA LEU A 71 -2.21 5.51 -8.44
C LEU A 71 -2.53 6.61 -7.43
N ARG A 72 -1.60 7.56 -7.25
CA ARG A 72 -1.79 8.73 -6.39
C ARG A 72 -2.96 9.60 -6.86
N ALA A 73 -3.06 9.88 -8.16
CA ALA A 73 -4.18 10.64 -8.72
C ALA A 73 -5.51 9.92 -8.51
N ARG A 74 -5.60 8.63 -8.84
CA ARG A 74 -6.81 7.81 -8.66
C ARG A 74 -7.29 7.75 -7.22
N LEU A 75 -6.37 7.67 -6.25
CA LEU A 75 -6.71 7.71 -4.82
C LEU A 75 -7.15 9.11 -4.37
N GLY A 76 -6.57 10.16 -4.93
CA GLY A 76 -7.01 11.53 -4.72
C GLY A 76 -8.44 11.76 -5.20
N ASP A 77 -8.75 11.30 -6.41
CA ASP A 77 -10.10 11.37 -7.00
C ASP A 77 -11.12 10.60 -6.15
N LEU A 78 -10.75 9.40 -5.68
CA LEU A 78 -11.59 8.63 -4.76
C LEU A 78 -11.85 9.40 -3.46
N CYS A 79 -10.82 10.04 -2.88
CA CYS A 79 -10.95 10.84 -1.67
C CYS A 79 -11.91 12.02 -1.90
N ALA A 80 -11.74 12.75 -2.99
CA ALA A 80 -12.63 13.86 -3.35
C ALA A 80 -14.08 13.39 -3.49
N ALA A 81 -14.31 12.28 -4.20
CA ALA A 81 -15.64 11.70 -4.39
C ALA A 81 -16.29 11.20 -3.09
N ARG A 82 -15.50 10.81 -2.09
CA ARG A 82 -15.99 10.26 -0.82
C ARG A 82 -15.93 11.25 0.35
N GLY A 83 -15.51 12.48 0.11
CA GLY A 83 -15.37 13.52 1.14
C GLY A 83 -14.25 13.23 2.15
N PHE A 84 -13.15 12.63 1.68
CA PHE A 84 -11.94 12.41 2.45
C PHE A 84 -10.85 13.40 2.04
N THR A 85 -10.01 13.78 2.99
CA THR A 85 -8.78 14.51 2.72
C THR A 85 -7.69 13.51 2.32
N PHE A 86 -7.07 13.71 1.15
CA PHE A 86 -5.93 12.91 0.71
C PHE A 86 -4.62 13.53 1.19
N VAL A 87 -3.80 12.75 1.88
CA VAL A 87 -2.48 13.17 2.38
C VAL A 87 -1.43 12.19 1.89
N ALA A 88 -0.41 12.70 1.23
CA ALA A 88 0.73 11.91 0.82
C ALA A 88 2.02 12.73 0.89
N PRO A 89 3.17 12.15 1.25
CA PRO A 89 4.44 12.85 1.27
C PRO A 89 4.82 13.39 -0.11
N PRO A 90 5.75 14.35 -0.18
CA PRO A 90 6.42 14.70 -1.43
C PRO A 90 7.01 13.45 -2.11
N LEU A 91 7.00 13.41 -3.44
CA LEU A 91 7.44 12.23 -4.20
C LEU A 91 8.86 11.76 -3.83
N ALA A 92 9.76 12.69 -3.56
CA ALA A 92 11.13 12.40 -3.16
C ALA A 92 11.24 11.66 -1.80
N LEU A 93 10.20 11.73 -0.97
CA LEU A 93 10.15 11.07 0.34
C LEU A 93 9.28 9.78 0.32
N CYS A 94 8.73 9.41 -0.82
CA CYS A 94 7.91 8.21 -0.96
C CYS A 94 8.72 6.92 -1.18
N THR A 95 10.03 7.03 -1.38
CA THR A 95 10.98 5.91 -1.48
C THR A 95 11.89 5.90 -0.27
N ASP A 96 12.71 4.86 -0.14
CA ASP A 96 13.73 4.80 0.90
C ASP A 96 14.62 6.04 0.87
N ASN A 97 14.72 6.74 1.99
CA ASN A 97 15.52 7.96 2.08
C ASN A 97 16.14 8.12 3.48
N ALA A 98 17.32 8.72 3.51
CA ALA A 98 18.07 8.94 4.74
C ALA A 98 17.35 9.88 5.73
N ALA A 99 16.48 10.78 5.25
CA ALA A 99 15.75 11.70 6.11
C ALA A 99 14.79 10.98 7.06
N MET A 100 14.16 9.87 6.62
CA MET A 100 13.30 9.04 7.48
C MET A 100 14.09 8.42 8.62
N ILE A 101 15.28 7.91 8.34
CA ILE A 101 16.15 7.26 9.32
C ILE A 101 16.71 8.31 10.29
N ALA A 102 17.15 9.47 9.78
CA ALA A 102 17.61 10.57 10.60
C ALA A 102 16.50 11.10 11.52
N TRP A 103 15.29 11.26 11.01
CA TRP A 103 14.13 11.67 11.80
C TRP A 103 13.78 10.64 12.89
N ALA A 104 13.76 9.37 12.55
CA ALA A 104 13.54 8.29 13.52
C ALA A 104 14.61 8.31 14.63
N GLY A 105 15.88 8.49 14.26
CA GLY A 105 16.98 8.62 15.21
C GLY A 105 16.84 9.82 16.12
N LEU A 106 16.49 10.99 15.58
CA LEU A 106 16.28 12.20 16.38
C LEU A 106 15.05 12.10 17.28
N SER A 107 13.94 11.55 16.76
CA SER A 107 12.69 11.40 17.53
C SER A 107 12.82 10.33 18.62
N GLY A 108 13.69 9.34 18.41
CA GLY A 108 13.97 8.25 19.35
C GLY A 108 15.15 8.51 20.28
N SER A 109 15.74 9.70 20.29
CA SER A 109 16.96 10.01 21.06
C SER A 109 16.80 10.05 22.59
N GLY A 110 15.71 9.55 23.14
CA GLY A 110 15.60 9.25 24.56
C GLY A 110 16.46 8.04 24.97
N PRO A 111 16.96 7.98 26.21
CA PRO A 111 17.86 6.92 26.67
C PRO A 111 17.29 5.48 26.52
N ALA A 112 16.00 5.32 26.41
CA ALA A 112 15.35 4.02 26.23
C ALA A 112 15.49 3.42 24.82
N TRP A 113 15.75 4.24 23.79
CA TRP A 113 15.84 3.77 22.39
C TRP A 113 17.12 3.01 22.10
N TRP A 114 18.22 3.50 22.64
CA TRP A 114 19.54 2.91 22.41
C TRP A 114 19.71 1.57 23.15
N THR A 115 19.13 1.44 24.34
CA THR A 115 19.16 0.17 25.10
C THR A 115 18.31 -0.92 24.47
N ALA A 116 17.20 -0.58 23.77
CA ALA A 116 16.40 -1.56 23.04
C ALA A 116 17.14 -2.14 21.81
N TRP A 117 18.06 -1.38 21.20
CA TRP A 117 18.84 -1.83 20.03
C TRP A 117 20.06 -2.66 20.40
N THR A 118 20.62 -2.44 21.59
CA THR A 118 21.77 -3.20 22.11
C THR A 118 21.36 -4.46 22.88
N SER A 119 20.09 -4.59 23.22
CA SER A 119 19.55 -5.83 23.78
C SER A 119 19.35 -6.86 22.67
N PRO A 120 19.78 -8.12 22.86
CA PRO A 120 19.46 -9.16 21.89
C PRO A 120 17.92 -9.20 21.71
N PRO A 121 17.42 -9.37 20.48
CA PRO A 121 15.99 -9.50 20.28
C PRO A 121 15.46 -10.63 21.15
N ALA A 122 14.36 -10.35 21.86
CA ALA A 122 13.67 -11.41 22.59
C ALA A 122 13.42 -12.58 21.61
N PRO A 123 13.63 -13.82 22.03
CA PRO A 123 13.34 -14.97 21.17
C PRO A 123 11.90 -14.81 20.67
N ALA A 124 11.74 -14.89 19.35
CA ALA A 124 10.42 -14.79 18.72
C ALA A 124 9.53 -15.84 19.38
N GLY A 125 8.58 -15.39 20.18
CA GLY A 125 7.54 -16.27 20.70
C GLY A 125 6.79 -16.92 19.53
N PRO A 126 6.13 -18.06 19.74
CA PRO A 126 5.35 -18.68 18.71
C PRO A 126 4.35 -17.66 18.16
N TRP A 127 4.40 -17.47 16.83
CA TRP A 127 3.49 -16.56 16.15
C TRP A 127 2.06 -17.01 16.41
N THR A 128 1.29 -16.25 17.17
CA THR A 128 -0.13 -16.49 17.39
C THR A 128 -0.91 -15.74 16.31
N PRO A 129 -1.64 -16.46 15.42
CA PRO A 129 -2.47 -15.79 14.42
C PRO A 129 -3.52 -14.93 15.10
N VAL A 130 -3.66 -13.68 14.68
CA VAL A 130 -4.78 -12.83 15.11
C VAL A 130 -6.07 -13.54 14.73
N PRO A 131 -7.02 -13.76 15.68
CA PRO A 131 -8.30 -14.38 15.39
C PRO A 131 -9.02 -13.59 14.29
N ARG A 132 -9.44 -14.28 13.23
CA ARG A 132 -10.29 -13.65 12.21
C ARG A 132 -11.65 -13.33 12.84
N PRO A 133 -12.19 -12.13 12.63
CA PRO A 133 -13.55 -11.84 13.05
C PRO A 133 -14.51 -12.84 12.38
N PRO A 134 -15.59 -13.23 13.07
CA PRO A 134 -16.57 -14.16 12.53
C PRO A 134 -17.13 -13.60 11.21
N ARG A 135 -17.21 -14.43 10.18
CA ARG A 135 -17.87 -14.07 8.92
C ARG A 135 -19.35 -13.89 9.26
N SER A 136 -19.88 -12.70 9.04
CA SER A 136 -21.33 -12.50 9.06
C SER A 136 -21.94 -13.42 8.00
N ARG A 137 -22.77 -14.34 8.42
CA ARG A 137 -23.63 -15.10 7.51
C ARG A 137 -24.65 -14.10 6.93
N ALA A 138 -24.59 -13.88 5.63
CA ALA A 138 -25.70 -13.30 4.89
C ALA A 138 -26.77 -14.37 4.67
#